data_81d689de4305f28276bd8cad9fcee931
#
_entry.id   81d689de4305f28276bd8cad9fcee931
#
_cell.length_a   1.000
_cell.length_b   1.000
_cell.length_c   1.000
_cell.angle_alpha   90.00
_cell.angle_beta   90.00
_cell.angle_gamma   90.00
#
_symmetry.space_group_name_H-M   'P 1'
#
loop_
_entity.id
_entity.type
_entity.pdbx_description
1 polymer ?
#
loop_
_entity_poly.entity_id
_entity_poly.type
_entity_poly.pdbx_seq_one_letter_code
_entity_poly.pdbx_strand_id
1 'polypeptide(L)'
;VPLHYHFFQASQKGRDYDLQELFNDTLVNDHPDLAVTFVDNHDSQKNSSLESQVKDWFKPLAYGLILLRKDGYPCIFYGDYYSIKRKQSPHRPILDILLDARKKYAHGEQLDYFDHPNTIGFTRKGDEAHPHSGLALLISNGEDGDKIMQVGTEHQGEIWHEITGNRQ
;
A
#
# COMPACT_ATOMS: atom_id res chain seq x y z
N VAL A 1 -0.38 15.28 2.17
CA VAL A 1 -0.50 15.81 0.79
C VAL A 1 0.65 15.34 -0.10
N PRO A 2 1.97 15.48 0.25
CA PRO A 2 3.06 15.01 -0.62
C PRO A 2 2.94 13.54 -1.03
N LEU A 3 2.66 12.62 -0.09
CA LEU A 3 2.50 11.19 -0.41
C LEU A 3 1.43 10.92 -1.47
N HIS A 4 0.27 11.62 -1.39
CA HIS A 4 -0.76 11.53 -2.41
C HIS A 4 -0.22 11.93 -3.81
N TYR A 5 0.57 13.01 -3.89
CA TYR A 5 1.15 13.44 -5.16
C TYR A 5 2.18 12.44 -5.70
N HIS A 6 2.95 11.77 -4.84
CA HIS A 6 3.82 10.66 -5.25
C HIS A 6 2.99 9.52 -5.87
N PHE A 7 1.89 9.12 -5.24
CA PHE A 7 0.98 8.10 -5.80
C PHE A 7 0.35 8.55 -7.12
N PHE A 8 -0.10 9.81 -7.19
CA PHE A 8 -0.61 10.37 -8.43
C PHE A 8 0.43 10.31 -9.54
N GLN A 9 1.64 10.83 -9.33
CA GLN A 9 2.71 10.81 -10.32
C GLN A 9 3.11 9.39 -10.72
N ALA A 10 3.26 8.48 -9.77
CA ALA A 10 3.55 7.07 -10.04
C ALA A 10 2.48 6.44 -10.93
N SER A 11 1.20 6.72 -10.65
CA SER A 11 0.10 6.24 -11.46
C SER A 11 0.07 6.79 -12.88
N GLN A 12 0.57 8.04 -13.09
CA GLN A 12 0.64 8.67 -14.42
C GLN A 12 1.81 8.16 -15.25
N LYS A 13 2.99 8.06 -14.63
CA LYS A 13 4.25 7.70 -15.30
C LYS A 13 4.44 6.17 -15.47
N GLY A 14 3.75 5.36 -14.66
CA GLY A 14 3.92 3.91 -14.68
C GLY A 14 5.37 3.52 -14.39
N ARG A 15 5.95 2.68 -15.25
CA ARG A 15 7.33 2.19 -15.10
C ARG A 15 8.42 3.27 -15.12
N ASP A 16 8.11 4.46 -15.61
CA ASP A 16 9.07 5.58 -15.64
C ASP A 16 9.11 6.36 -14.32
N TYR A 17 8.30 5.96 -13.33
CA TYR A 17 8.37 6.50 -11.98
C TYR A 17 9.25 5.61 -11.11
N ASP A 18 10.21 6.22 -10.42
CA ASP A 18 11.04 5.52 -9.44
C ASP A 18 10.27 5.32 -8.13
N LEU A 19 9.88 4.08 -7.84
CA LEU A 19 9.14 3.74 -6.61
C LEU A 19 9.95 3.98 -5.32
N GLN A 20 11.28 4.07 -5.39
CA GLN A 20 12.13 4.39 -4.25
C GLN A 20 11.82 5.78 -3.67
N GLU A 21 11.31 6.69 -4.52
CA GLU A 21 10.98 8.08 -4.18
C GLU A 21 9.63 8.26 -3.48
N LEU A 22 8.82 7.20 -3.36
CA LEU A 22 7.41 7.31 -2.91
C LEU A 22 7.25 7.99 -1.56
N PHE A 23 8.18 7.81 -0.64
CA PHE A 23 8.11 8.37 0.72
C PHE A 23 9.04 9.55 0.95
N ASN A 24 9.84 9.95 -0.04
CA ASN A 24 10.74 11.10 0.07
C ASN A 24 9.96 12.40 0.30
N ASP A 25 10.47 13.27 1.14
CA ASP A 25 9.87 14.58 1.47
C ASP A 25 8.41 14.49 1.93
N THR A 26 8.04 13.39 2.60
CA THR A 26 6.68 13.19 3.11
C THR A 26 6.62 13.26 4.63
N LEU A 27 5.50 13.78 5.15
CA LEU A 27 5.27 13.83 6.59
C LEU A 27 5.34 12.44 7.24
N VAL A 28 4.87 11.39 6.54
CA VAL A 28 4.90 10.03 7.08
C VAL A 28 6.32 9.48 7.19
N ASN A 29 7.23 9.93 6.35
CA ASN A 29 8.66 9.58 6.46
C ASN A 29 9.31 10.28 7.64
N ASP A 30 9.05 11.57 7.82
CA ASP A 30 9.71 12.40 8.81
C ASP A 30 9.07 12.30 10.21
N HIS A 31 7.73 12.20 10.25
CA HIS A 31 6.92 12.17 11.47
C HIS A 31 5.77 11.16 11.33
N PRO A 32 6.05 9.84 11.33
CA PRO A 32 5.05 8.81 11.09
C PRO A 32 3.87 8.85 12.07
N ASP A 33 4.12 9.19 13.34
CA ASP A 33 3.10 9.26 14.39
C ASP A 33 2.13 10.45 14.23
N LEU A 34 2.48 11.44 13.42
CA LEU A 34 1.66 12.63 13.16
C LEU A 34 0.99 12.60 11.79
N ALA A 35 1.34 11.63 10.95
CA ALA A 35 0.90 11.60 9.57
C ALA A 35 -0.41 10.85 9.38
N VAL A 36 -1.40 11.51 8.78
CA VAL A 36 -2.55 10.83 8.16
C VAL A 36 -2.19 10.54 6.70
N THR A 37 -2.24 9.27 6.31
CA THR A 37 -1.96 8.81 4.94
C THR A 37 -3.25 8.52 4.18
N PHE A 38 -3.31 8.89 2.91
CA PHE A 38 -4.45 8.62 2.03
C PHE A 38 -4.01 8.49 0.58
N VAL A 39 -4.80 7.79 -0.22
CA VAL A 39 -4.58 7.64 -1.66
C VAL A 39 -5.27 8.76 -2.42
N ASP A 40 -6.57 8.93 -2.24
CA ASP A 40 -7.37 10.03 -2.78
C ASP A 40 -8.25 10.66 -1.69
N ASN A 41 -8.80 11.84 -1.98
CA ASN A 41 -9.79 12.52 -1.15
C ASN A 41 -10.81 13.28 -2.02
N HIS A 42 -11.70 14.05 -1.41
CA HIS A 42 -12.72 14.82 -2.11
C HIS A 42 -12.15 15.96 -2.97
N ASP A 43 -10.94 16.44 -2.67
CA ASP A 43 -10.28 17.49 -3.44
C ASP A 43 -9.51 16.93 -4.64
N SER A 44 -8.98 15.72 -4.55
CA SER A 44 -8.20 15.09 -5.63
C SER A 44 -9.05 14.34 -6.64
N GLN A 45 -10.32 14.06 -6.34
CA GLN A 45 -11.22 13.31 -7.20
C GLN A 45 -11.50 14.02 -8.53
N LYS A 46 -11.97 13.26 -9.51
CA LYS A 46 -12.33 13.77 -10.85
C LYS A 46 -13.39 14.89 -10.77
N ASN A 47 -13.15 15.97 -11.50
CA ASN A 47 -13.96 17.18 -11.56
C ASN A 47 -13.93 18.04 -10.27
N SER A 48 -12.98 17.85 -9.40
CA SER A 48 -12.70 18.77 -8.30
C SER A 48 -11.75 19.89 -8.75
N SER A 49 -11.60 20.93 -7.94
CA SER A 49 -10.70 22.05 -8.22
C SER A 49 -9.21 21.69 -8.20
N LEU A 50 -8.85 20.63 -7.47
CA LEU A 50 -7.48 20.13 -7.32
C LEU A 50 -7.33 18.73 -7.93
N GLU A 51 -8.05 18.46 -9.01
CA GLU A 51 -8.08 17.13 -9.63
C GLU A 51 -6.67 16.55 -9.83
N SER A 52 -6.37 15.51 -9.10
CA SER A 52 -5.11 14.76 -9.14
C SER A 52 -5.36 13.29 -8.82
N GLN A 53 -6.44 12.75 -9.36
CA GLN A 53 -6.88 11.38 -9.04
C GLN A 53 -5.82 10.34 -9.41
N VAL A 54 -5.50 9.48 -8.47
CA VAL A 54 -4.66 8.30 -8.69
C VAL A 54 -5.38 7.34 -9.65
N LYS A 55 -4.69 6.85 -10.69
CA LYS A 55 -5.29 5.91 -11.65
C LYS A 55 -5.68 4.60 -11.00
N ASP A 56 -6.76 4.01 -11.48
CA ASP A 56 -7.37 2.82 -10.89
C ASP A 56 -6.40 1.63 -10.76
N TRP A 57 -5.49 1.45 -11.72
CA TRP A 57 -4.50 0.38 -11.68
C TRP A 57 -3.51 0.49 -10.51
N PHE A 58 -3.18 1.72 -10.08
CA PHE A 58 -2.22 1.95 -9.01
C PHE A 58 -2.87 2.01 -7.62
N LYS A 59 -4.18 2.25 -7.54
CA LYS A 59 -4.89 2.34 -6.25
C LYS A 59 -4.70 1.13 -5.34
N PRO A 60 -4.81 -0.12 -5.81
CA PRO A 60 -4.55 -1.28 -4.96
C PRO A 60 -3.14 -1.29 -4.37
N LEU A 61 -2.13 -0.89 -5.15
CA LEU A 61 -0.74 -0.79 -4.71
C LEU A 61 -0.57 0.29 -3.64
N ALA A 62 -1.11 1.49 -3.90
CA ALA A 62 -1.07 2.61 -2.96
C ALA A 62 -1.79 2.30 -1.64
N TYR A 63 -2.97 1.65 -1.71
CA TYR A 63 -3.68 1.20 -0.51
C TYR A 63 -2.93 0.09 0.25
N GLY A 64 -2.27 -0.83 -0.46
CA GLY A 64 -1.39 -1.82 0.16
C GLY A 64 -0.30 -1.14 0.99
N LEU A 65 0.34 -0.11 0.43
CA LEU A 65 1.37 0.66 1.13
C LEU A 65 0.85 1.37 2.38
N ILE A 66 -0.26 2.10 2.32
CA ILE A 66 -0.73 2.86 3.49
C ILE A 66 -1.45 2.00 4.52
N LEU A 67 -2.11 0.91 4.11
CA LEU A 67 -2.87 0.06 5.04
C LEU A 67 -2.00 -0.96 5.77
N LEU A 68 -0.95 -1.50 5.14
CA LEU A 68 -0.20 -2.61 5.69
C LEU A 68 1.12 -2.20 6.37
N ARG A 69 1.68 -1.01 6.05
CA ARG A 69 2.82 -0.44 6.78
C ARG A 69 2.39 -0.03 8.19
N LYS A 70 3.38 0.03 9.10
CA LYS A 70 3.16 0.54 10.46
C LYS A 70 3.04 2.06 10.52
N ASP A 71 3.64 2.74 9.55
CA ASP A 71 3.86 4.18 9.57
C ASP A 71 2.62 4.95 9.10
N GLY A 72 2.23 5.97 9.86
CA GLY A 72 1.09 6.81 9.58
C GLY A 72 -0.26 6.21 9.98
N TYR A 73 -1.28 7.08 9.98
CA TYR A 73 -2.67 6.71 10.23
C TYR A 73 -3.44 6.69 8.90
N PRO A 74 -3.75 5.51 8.35
CA PRO A 74 -4.35 5.41 7.01
C PRO A 74 -5.81 5.82 6.99
N CYS A 75 -6.19 6.57 5.94
CA CYS A 75 -7.55 6.97 5.65
C CYS A 75 -7.98 6.45 4.28
N ILE A 76 -9.08 5.71 4.22
CA ILE A 76 -9.68 5.24 2.96
C ILE A 76 -10.66 6.28 2.47
N PHE A 77 -10.53 6.70 1.21
CA PHE A 77 -11.47 7.61 0.60
C PHE A 77 -12.83 6.93 0.37
N TYR A 78 -13.90 7.58 0.82
CA TYR A 78 -15.28 7.07 0.69
C TYR A 78 -15.61 6.65 -0.76
N GLY A 79 -15.20 7.45 -1.73
CA GLY A 79 -15.46 7.19 -3.15
C GLY A 79 -14.77 5.92 -3.68
N ASP A 80 -13.62 5.55 -3.12
CA ASP A 80 -12.90 4.33 -3.49
C ASP A 80 -13.51 3.08 -2.84
N TYR A 81 -14.19 3.22 -1.71
CA TYR A 81 -14.81 2.09 -1.03
C TYR A 81 -16.28 1.88 -1.43
N TYR A 82 -17.11 2.96 -1.41
CA TYR A 82 -18.55 2.88 -1.66
C TYR A 82 -18.97 3.29 -3.07
N SER A 83 -18.10 3.99 -3.82
CA SER A 83 -18.40 4.71 -5.06
C SER A 83 -19.27 5.97 -4.87
N ILE A 84 -19.02 6.99 -5.73
CA ILE A 84 -19.75 8.27 -5.70
C ILE A 84 -21.04 8.18 -6.52
N LYS A 85 -21.12 7.28 -7.49
CA LYS A 85 -22.21 7.22 -8.50
C LYS A 85 -23.17 6.02 -8.31
N ARG A 86 -23.39 5.57 -7.08
CA ARG A 86 -24.30 4.44 -6.74
C ARG A 86 -23.98 3.10 -7.43
N LYS A 87 -22.81 2.95 -8.07
CA LYS A 87 -22.28 1.67 -8.50
C LYS A 87 -21.27 1.19 -7.46
N GLN A 88 -21.21 -0.11 -7.26
CA GLN A 88 -20.17 -0.68 -6.38
C GLN A 88 -18.78 -0.25 -6.87
N SER A 89 -17.93 0.17 -5.95
CA SER A 89 -16.55 0.52 -6.30
C SER A 89 -15.80 -0.72 -6.77
N PRO A 90 -15.04 -0.65 -7.88
CA PRO A 90 -14.19 -1.76 -8.33
C PRO A 90 -13.07 -2.08 -7.33
N HIS A 91 -12.72 -1.14 -6.46
CA HIS A 91 -11.65 -1.31 -5.48
C HIS A 91 -12.11 -1.94 -4.17
N ARG A 92 -13.42 -1.99 -3.91
CA ARG A 92 -13.94 -2.52 -2.65
C ARG A 92 -13.46 -3.95 -2.33
N PRO A 93 -13.48 -4.91 -3.26
CA PRO A 93 -13.04 -6.27 -2.96
C PRO A 93 -11.59 -6.33 -2.46
N ILE A 94 -10.68 -5.63 -3.12
CA ILE A 94 -9.28 -5.59 -2.68
C ILE A 94 -9.10 -4.80 -1.38
N LEU A 95 -9.88 -3.74 -1.16
CA LEU A 95 -9.84 -2.98 0.10
C LEU A 95 -10.32 -3.81 1.28
N ASP A 96 -11.36 -4.63 1.10
CA ASP A 96 -11.83 -5.55 2.14
C ASP A 96 -10.73 -6.57 2.51
N ILE A 97 -10.00 -7.11 1.51
CA ILE A 97 -8.86 -8.01 1.73
C ILE A 97 -7.72 -7.30 2.49
N LEU A 98 -7.37 -6.08 2.07
CA LEU A 98 -6.29 -5.31 2.71
C LEU A 98 -6.64 -4.90 4.14
N LEU A 99 -7.90 -4.56 4.42
CA LEU A 99 -8.38 -4.26 5.78
C LEU A 99 -8.34 -5.49 6.69
N ASP A 100 -8.73 -6.65 6.18
CA ASP A 100 -8.63 -7.90 6.91
C ASP A 100 -7.16 -8.28 7.17
N ALA A 101 -6.31 -8.15 6.15
CA ALA A 101 -4.87 -8.36 6.27
C ALA A 101 -4.22 -7.42 7.30
N ARG A 102 -4.60 -6.11 7.27
CA ARG A 102 -4.13 -5.16 8.28
C ARG A 102 -4.44 -5.61 9.68
N LYS A 103 -5.67 -6.06 9.90
CA LYS A 103 -6.15 -6.49 11.23
C LYS A 103 -5.48 -7.78 11.71
N LYS A 104 -5.25 -8.72 10.81
CA LYS A 104 -4.76 -10.07 11.17
C LYS A 104 -3.25 -10.20 11.11
N TYR A 105 -2.61 -9.58 10.11
CA TYR A 105 -1.23 -9.90 9.77
C TYR A 105 -0.24 -8.73 9.89
N ALA A 106 -0.71 -7.47 9.84
CA ALA A 106 0.18 -6.32 9.80
C ALA A 106 0.72 -5.92 11.19
N HIS A 107 1.39 -6.85 11.86
CA HIS A 107 1.93 -6.68 13.21
C HIS A 107 3.45 -6.87 13.24
N GLY A 108 4.09 -6.47 14.35
CA GLY A 108 5.51 -6.65 14.59
C GLY A 108 6.40 -5.66 13.85
N GLU A 109 7.69 -5.97 13.83
CA GLU A 109 8.73 -5.16 13.18
C GLU A 109 8.49 -5.07 11.67
N GLN A 110 8.80 -3.91 11.10
CA GLN A 110 8.77 -3.67 9.66
C GLN A 110 10.18 -3.58 9.10
N LEU A 111 10.44 -4.30 8.00
CA LEU A 111 11.65 -4.16 7.20
C LEU A 111 11.28 -3.70 5.79
N ASP A 112 11.87 -2.60 5.36
CA ASP A 112 11.65 -2.01 4.04
C ASP A 112 12.72 -2.44 3.04
N TYR A 113 12.30 -2.69 1.79
CA TYR A 113 13.13 -3.08 0.65
C TYR A 113 12.81 -2.16 -0.53
N PHE A 114 13.20 -0.89 -0.40
CA PHE A 114 13.01 0.15 -1.41
C PHE A 114 14.33 0.40 -2.13
N ASP A 115 14.86 -0.65 -2.74
CA ASP A 115 16.21 -0.75 -3.32
C ASP A 115 16.20 -1.00 -4.84
N HIS A 116 15.02 -0.88 -5.48
CA HIS A 116 14.87 -1.02 -6.93
C HIS A 116 13.79 -0.07 -7.46
N PRO A 117 14.03 0.65 -8.57
CA PRO A 117 13.10 1.70 -9.04
C PRO A 117 11.71 1.19 -9.42
N ASN A 118 11.59 -0.04 -9.85
CA ASN A 118 10.29 -0.58 -10.31
C ASN A 118 9.73 -1.70 -9.44
N THR A 119 10.47 -2.15 -8.43
CA THR A 119 10.03 -3.24 -7.56
C THR A 119 10.43 -2.96 -6.13
N ILE A 120 9.48 -2.64 -5.29
CA ILE A 120 9.66 -2.37 -3.87
C ILE A 120 8.84 -3.34 -3.03
N GLY A 121 9.20 -3.49 -1.78
CA GLY A 121 8.45 -4.31 -0.86
C GLY A 121 8.74 -4.00 0.59
N PHE A 122 8.01 -4.62 1.47
CA PHE A 122 8.31 -4.63 2.89
C PHE A 122 7.74 -5.89 3.55
N THR A 123 8.28 -6.21 4.71
CA THR A 123 7.74 -7.27 5.57
C THR A 123 7.31 -6.72 6.92
N ARG A 124 6.31 -7.35 7.51
CA ARG A 124 5.94 -7.24 8.92
C ARG A 124 6.19 -8.61 9.54
N LYS A 125 7.02 -8.67 10.57
CA LYS A 125 7.48 -9.97 11.12
C LYS A 125 6.47 -10.69 12.02
N GLY A 126 5.32 -10.05 12.29
CA GLY A 126 4.43 -10.55 13.34
C GLY A 126 4.94 -10.23 14.73
N ASP A 127 4.17 -10.59 15.74
CA ASP A 127 4.54 -10.50 17.16
C ASP A 127 3.79 -11.53 18.02
N GLU A 128 4.30 -11.74 19.24
CA GLU A 128 3.71 -12.73 20.17
C GLU A 128 2.29 -12.36 20.63
N ALA A 129 1.93 -11.07 20.63
CA ALA A 129 0.60 -10.63 21.01
C ALA A 129 -0.45 -10.95 19.94
N HIS A 130 0.00 -11.22 18.71
CA HIS A 130 -0.84 -11.58 17.56
C HIS A 130 -0.32 -12.86 16.91
N PRO A 131 -0.60 -14.04 17.49
CA PRO A 131 -0.13 -15.31 16.96
C PRO A 131 -0.54 -15.52 15.50
N HIS A 132 0.36 -16.05 14.67
CA HIS A 132 0.20 -16.26 13.23
C HIS A 132 0.06 -14.95 12.42
N SER A 133 0.47 -13.82 12.99
CA SER A 133 0.62 -12.58 12.25
C SER A 133 1.95 -12.56 11.49
N GLY A 134 2.09 -11.59 10.62
CA GLY A 134 3.22 -11.43 9.69
C GLY A 134 2.73 -11.37 8.26
N LEU A 135 3.34 -10.52 7.45
CA LEU A 135 3.05 -10.39 6.03
C LEU A 135 4.26 -9.89 5.24
N ALA A 136 4.24 -10.17 3.95
CA ALA A 136 5.14 -9.57 2.97
C ALA A 136 4.30 -8.90 1.88
N LEU A 137 4.60 -7.65 1.56
CA LEU A 137 4.03 -6.95 0.43
C LEU A 137 5.11 -6.74 -0.63
N LEU A 138 4.82 -7.12 -1.87
CA LEU A 138 5.62 -6.82 -3.05
C LEU A 138 4.81 -5.98 -4.02
N ILE A 139 5.39 -4.90 -4.51
CA ILE A 139 4.78 -3.97 -5.45
C ILE A 139 5.71 -3.76 -6.64
N SER A 140 5.14 -3.84 -7.85
CA SER A 140 5.81 -3.45 -9.08
C SER A 140 4.94 -2.48 -9.87
N ASN A 141 5.56 -1.45 -10.47
CA ASN A 141 4.92 -0.55 -11.44
C ASN A 141 5.37 -0.82 -12.88
N GLY A 142 6.16 -1.87 -13.09
CA GLY A 142 6.60 -2.37 -14.38
C GLY A 142 5.96 -3.70 -14.74
N GLU A 143 6.70 -4.48 -15.49
CA GLU A 143 6.41 -5.89 -15.72
C GLU A 143 6.73 -6.70 -14.47
N ASP A 144 6.88 -8.00 -14.57
CA ASP A 144 7.17 -8.87 -13.43
C ASP A 144 8.39 -8.41 -12.62
N GLY A 145 8.34 -8.65 -11.31
CA GLY A 145 9.44 -8.37 -10.40
C GLY A 145 9.48 -9.39 -9.28
N ASP A 146 10.68 -9.64 -8.79
CA ASP A 146 10.92 -10.48 -7.64
C ASP A 146 11.81 -9.77 -6.60
N LYS A 147 11.77 -10.23 -5.37
CA LYS A 147 12.56 -9.67 -4.29
C LYS A 147 12.79 -10.68 -3.17
N ILE A 148 14.02 -10.77 -2.71
CA ILE A 148 14.34 -11.55 -1.51
C ILE A 148 14.07 -10.67 -0.29
N MET A 149 13.16 -11.10 0.57
CA MET A 149 12.76 -10.37 1.77
C MET A 149 12.84 -11.29 3.00
N GLN A 150 13.33 -10.75 4.11
CA GLN A 150 13.37 -11.47 5.39
C GLN A 150 12.03 -11.40 6.08
N VAL A 151 11.48 -12.53 6.46
CA VAL A 151 10.18 -12.62 7.13
C VAL A 151 10.29 -12.91 8.63
N GLY A 152 11.51 -13.16 9.13
CA GLY A 152 11.79 -13.54 10.52
C GLY A 152 12.06 -15.03 10.66
N THR A 153 12.90 -15.38 11.65
CA THR A 153 13.27 -16.79 11.93
C THR A 153 12.12 -17.55 12.57
N GLU A 154 11.20 -16.85 13.20
CA GLU A 154 9.97 -17.36 13.81
C GLU A 154 9.02 -18.01 12.79
N HIS A 155 9.13 -17.64 11.52
CA HIS A 155 8.33 -18.18 10.41
C HIS A 155 9.03 -19.29 9.63
N GLN A 156 10.14 -19.82 10.16
CA GLN A 156 10.89 -20.87 9.47
C GLN A 156 10.04 -22.13 9.27
N GLY A 157 9.86 -22.53 8.03
CA GLY A 157 9.08 -23.72 7.65
C GLY A 157 7.58 -23.49 7.53
N GLU A 158 7.09 -22.26 7.74
CA GLU A 158 5.68 -21.90 7.49
C GLU A 158 5.38 -21.80 5.99
N ILE A 159 4.12 -22.08 5.64
CA ILE A 159 3.62 -21.91 4.28
C ILE A 159 2.96 -20.53 4.20
N TRP A 160 3.40 -19.72 3.24
CA TRP A 160 2.86 -18.40 2.97
C TRP A 160 1.89 -18.44 1.79
N HIS A 161 0.76 -17.75 1.90
CA HIS A 161 -0.26 -17.72 0.89
C HIS A 161 -0.41 -16.30 0.31
N GLU A 162 -0.48 -16.20 -1.00
CA GLU A 162 -0.87 -14.98 -1.68
C GLU A 162 -2.38 -14.77 -1.51
N ILE A 163 -2.80 -13.56 -1.07
CA ILE A 163 -4.19 -13.27 -0.68
C ILE A 163 -4.89 -12.28 -1.61
N THR A 164 -4.17 -11.59 -2.49
CA THR A 164 -4.77 -10.56 -3.37
C THR A 164 -5.34 -11.12 -4.66
N GLY A 165 -5.06 -12.39 -4.99
CA GLY A 165 -5.51 -13.08 -6.19
C GLY A 165 -4.73 -12.71 -7.46
N ASN A 166 -3.58 -12.04 -7.32
CA ASN A 166 -2.74 -11.62 -8.45
C ASN A 166 -1.81 -12.73 -8.97
N ARG A 167 -1.66 -13.83 -8.23
CA ARG A 167 -0.95 -15.05 -8.67
C ARG A 167 -1.81 -16.26 -8.34
N GLN A 168 -1.99 -17.10 -9.33
CA GLN A 168 -2.51 -18.46 -9.20
C GLN A 168 -1.36 -19.44 -9.04
#